data_506ed3ded156b203f20ce2efd88b9e40
#
_entry.id   506ed3ded156b203f20ce2efd88b9e40
#
_cell.length_a   1.000
_cell.length_b   1.000
_cell.length_c   1.000
_cell.angle_alpha   90.00
_cell.angle_beta   90.00
_cell.angle_gamma   90.00
#
_symmetry.space_group_name_H-M   'P 1'
#
loop_
_entity.id
_entity.type
_entity.pdbx_description
1 polymer ?
#
loop_
_entity_poly.entity_id
_entity_poly.type
_entity_poly.pdbx_seq_one_letter_code
_entity_poly.pdbx_strand_id
1 'polypeptide(L)'
;GENCMFITFEESTQDIINDAAGFGWDFKKYEKEGKFICGFRTPFKKADLFWLRDDIKNSKIHRIALDSTSVLSLFYKDAYDIRIKLFELVTSLQDTGATSVLTTETTKPGILSRFGIEEFVVDGVLLLQLLSAGETCFRTLQVRKMRRTDHGMSVYTYQITKKGIIVQESNST
;
A
#
# COMPACT_ATOMS: atom_id res chain seq x y z
N GLY A 1 2.30 -14.47 13.98
CA GLY A 1 1.13 -14.49 14.24
C GLY A 1 0.16 -13.31 14.39
N GLU A 2 0.33 -12.18 13.66
CA GLU A 2 -0.65 -11.08 13.68
C GLU A 2 -1.73 -11.29 12.61
N ASN A 3 -2.96 -10.84 12.88
CA ASN A 3 -4.04 -10.88 11.91
C ASN A 3 -3.87 -9.75 10.88
N CYS A 4 -4.03 -10.08 9.61
CA CYS A 4 -3.82 -9.20 8.47
C CYS A 4 -5.07 -9.07 7.62
N MET A 5 -5.25 -7.90 7.00
CA MET A 5 -6.32 -7.65 6.04
C MET A 5 -5.72 -7.03 4.78
N PHE A 6 -6.12 -7.50 3.62
CA PHE A 6 -5.80 -6.91 2.32
C PHE A 6 -7.11 -6.54 1.62
N ILE A 7 -7.27 -5.28 1.29
CA ILE A 7 -8.41 -4.79 0.53
C ILE A 7 -7.91 -4.30 -0.83
N THR A 8 -8.47 -4.88 -1.87
CA THR A 8 -8.25 -4.44 -3.25
C THR A 8 -9.51 -3.79 -3.82
N PHE A 9 -9.31 -2.80 -4.67
CA PHE A 9 -10.37 -2.11 -5.41
C PHE A 9 -10.29 -2.38 -6.92
N GLU A 10 -9.23 -3.02 -7.39
CA GLU A 10 -8.92 -3.18 -8.81
C GLU A 10 -8.83 -4.65 -9.22
N GLU A 11 -8.21 -5.47 -8.42
CA GLU A 11 -7.98 -6.88 -8.72
C GLU A 11 -8.93 -7.81 -7.95
N SER A 12 -9.22 -8.97 -8.50
CA SER A 12 -10.01 -9.97 -7.77
C SER A 12 -9.21 -10.57 -6.61
N THR A 13 -9.90 -10.96 -5.53
CA THR A 13 -9.26 -11.65 -4.40
C THR A 13 -8.56 -12.94 -4.83
N GLN A 14 -9.08 -13.62 -5.87
CA GLN A 14 -8.48 -14.84 -6.39
C GLN A 14 -7.14 -14.57 -7.08
N ASP A 15 -7.02 -13.45 -7.80
CA ASP A 15 -5.76 -13.07 -8.46
C ASP A 15 -4.69 -12.74 -7.42
N ILE A 16 -5.02 -11.95 -6.39
CA ILE A 16 -4.13 -11.67 -5.27
C ILE A 16 -3.62 -12.95 -4.60
N ILE A 17 -4.52 -13.92 -4.37
CA ILE A 17 -4.16 -15.21 -3.75
C ILE A 17 -3.26 -16.03 -4.70
N ASN A 18 -3.54 -16.02 -6.00
CA ASN A 18 -2.74 -16.74 -7.00
C ASN A 18 -1.34 -16.14 -7.13
N ASP A 19 -1.23 -14.81 -7.14
CA ASP A 19 0.05 -14.10 -7.20
C ASP A 19 0.90 -14.37 -5.96
N ALA A 20 0.28 -14.35 -4.78
CA ALA A 20 0.93 -14.73 -3.53
C ALA A 20 1.47 -16.17 -3.58
N ALA A 21 0.71 -17.10 -4.13
CA ALA A 21 1.13 -18.49 -4.30
C ALA A 21 2.33 -18.61 -5.27
N GLY A 22 2.41 -17.74 -6.28
CA GLY A 22 3.56 -17.64 -7.20
C GLY A 22 4.87 -17.30 -6.48
N PHE A 23 4.80 -16.61 -5.34
CA PHE A 23 5.93 -16.32 -4.46
C PHE A 23 6.14 -17.38 -3.35
N GLY A 24 5.32 -18.43 -3.31
CA GLY A 24 5.35 -19.45 -2.27
C GLY A 24 4.62 -19.04 -0.98
N TRP A 25 3.79 -18.00 -1.02
CA TRP A 25 3.00 -17.55 0.13
C TRP A 25 1.61 -18.20 0.11
N ASP A 26 1.31 -19.02 1.10
CA ASP A 26 0.03 -19.74 1.20
C ASP A 26 -1.03 -18.90 1.94
N PHE A 27 -1.60 -17.92 1.23
CA PHE A 27 -2.66 -17.08 1.80
C PHE A 27 -3.93 -17.87 2.10
N LYS A 28 -4.27 -18.93 1.32
CA LYS A 28 -5.42 -19.79 1.59
C LYS A 28 -5.33 -20.49 2.94
N LYS A 29 -4.13 -20.88 3.34
CA LYS A 29 -3.90 -21.45 4.67
C LYS A 29 -4.20 -20.41 5.74
N TYR A 30 -3.68 -19.19 5.61
CA TYR A 30 -3.89 -18.14 6.60
C TYR A 30 -5.36 -17.66 6.66
N GLU A 31 -6.10 -17.68 5.55
CA GLU A 31 -7.55 -17.45 5.55
C GLU A 31 -8.30 -18.53 6.36
N LYS A 32 -7.97 -19.81 6.16
CA LYS A 32 -8.56 -20.92 6.93
C LYS A 32 -8.24 -20.84 8.42
N GLU A 33 -7.08 -20.32 8.77
CA GLU A 33 -6.66 -20.08 10.15
C GLU A 33 -7.28 -18.82 10.78
N GLY A 34 -8.04 -18.03 10.00
CA GLY A 34 -8.62 -16.76 10.43
C GLY A 34 -7.59 -15.63 10.65
N LYS A 35 -6.38 -15.78 10.12
CA LYS A 35 -5.28 -14.81 10.26
C LYS A 35 -5.14 -13.86 9.10
N PHE A 36 -5.78 -14.13 7.98
CA PHE A 36 -5.75 -13.31 6.79
C PHE A 36 -7.14 -13.14 6.22
N ILE A 37 -7.48 -11.92 5.87
CA ILE A 37 -8.74 -11.58 5.18
C ILE A 37 -8.36 -10.87 3.89
N CYS A 38 -8.78 -11.41 2.76
CA CYS A 38 -8.68 -10.76 1.46
C CYS A 38 -10.06 -10.31 1.01
N GLY A 39 -10.23 -9.03 0.76
CA GLY A 39 -11.51 -8.45 0.36
C GLY A 39 -11.42 -7.64 -0.91
N PHE A 40 -12.27 -7.96 -1.90
CA PHE A 40 -12.53 -7.07 -3.03
C PHE A 40 -13.67 -6.12 -2.65
N ARG A 41 -13.49 -4.84 -2.93
CA ARG A 41 -14.53 -3.83 -2.73
C ARG A 41 -14.74 -3.05 -4.03
N THR A 42 -15.99 -3.03 -4.48
CA THR A 42 -16.35 -2.25 -5.66
C THR A 42 -16.44 -0.78 -5.28
N PRO A 43 -15.75 0.10 -5.99
CA PRO A 43 -15.75 1.53 -5.68
C PRO A 43 -17.06 2.25 -5.98
N PHE A 44 -18.16 1.56 -6.28
CA PHE A 44 -19.41 2.11 -6.83
C PHE A 44 -20.39 2.75 -5.83
N LYS A 45 -20.12 2.77 -4.55
CA LYS A 45 -20.90 3.56 -3.59
C LYS A 45 -20.01 4.63 -3.02
N LYS A 46 -20.51 5.88 -2.94
CA LYS A 46 -19.82 7.00 -2.25
C LYS A 46 -19.04 6.41 -1.08
N ALA A 47 -17.73 6.54 -1.16
CA ALA A 47 -16.80 5.84 -0.29
C ALA A 47 -16.98 6.26 1.17
N ASP A 48 -17.98 5.69 1.81
CA ASP A 48 -18.09 5.71 3.24
C ASP A 48 -17.11 4.63 3.76
N LEU A 49 -15.92 5.06 4.14
CA LEU A 49 -14.87 4.17 4.62
C LEU A 49 -15.04 3.83 6.12
N PHE A 50 -16.14 4.26 6.75
CA PHE A 50 -16.39 3.98 8.18
C PHE A 50 -16.51 2.49 8.47
N TRP A 51 -17.05 1.69 7.52
CA TRP A 51 -17.12 0.23 7.66
C TRP A 51 -15.73 -0.40 7.91
N LEU A 52 -14.67 0.18 7.30
CA LEU A 52 -13.31 -0.36 7.40
C LEU A 52 -12.80 -0.33 8.85
N ARG A 53 -13.07 0.76 9.57
CA ARG A 53 -12.70 0.88 10.98
C ARG A 53 -13.35 -0.19 11.85
N ASP A 54 -14.64 -0.44 11.63
CA ASP A 54 -15.39 -1.42 12.40
C ASP A 54 -14.94 -2.85 12.04
N ASP A 55 -14.73 -3.15 10.76
CA ASP A 55 -14.20 -4.44 10.31
C ASP A 55 -12.81 -4.72 10.91
N ILE A 56 -11.91 -3.71 10.92
CA ILE A 56 -10.56 -3.85 11.51
C ILE A 56 -10.66 -4.16 13.00
N LYS A 57 -11.49 -3.43 13.74
CA LYS A 57 -11.64 -3.62 15.20
C LYS A 57 -12.29 -4.96 15.54
N ASN A 58 -13.38 -5.30 14.86
CA ASN A 58 -14.12 -6.54 15.12
C ASN A 58 -13.30 -7.78 14.79
N SER A 59 -12.49 -7.73 13.73
CA SER A 59 -11.62 -8.83 13.31
C SER A 59 -10.24 -8.81 13.98
N LYS A 60 -9.98 -7.88 14.89
CA LYS A 60 -8.69 -7.74 15.59
C LYS A 60 -7.51 -7.68 14.62
N ILE A 61 -7.65 -6.88 13.57
CA ILE A 61 -6.62 -6.73 12.54
C ILE A 61 -5.48 -5.87 13.07
N HIS A 62 -4.24 -6.33 12.87
CA HIS A 62 -3.02 -5.63 13.28
C HIS A 62 -2.28 -5.02 12.08
N ARG A 63 -2.44 -5.59 10.90
CA ARG A 63 -1.81 -5.13 9.65
C ARG A 63 -2.85 -5.05 8.56
N ILE A 64 -2.89 -3.92 7.86
CA ILE A 64 -3.81 -3.74 6.73
C ILE A 64 -3.09 -3.16 5.52
N ALA A 65 -3.43 -3.67 4.34
CA ALA A 65 -3.03 -3.09 3.07
C ALA A 65 -4.27 -2.70 2.27
N LEU A 66 -4.24 -1.53 1.65
CA LEU A 66 -5.28 -1.02 0.75
C LEU A 66 -4.68 -0.73 -0.62
N ASP A 67 -5.19 -1.36 -1.65
CA ASP A 67 -4.70 -1.26 -3.03
C ASP A 67 -5.83 -0.90 -4.00
N SER A 68 -5.92 0.35 -4.48
CA SER A 68 -5.08 1.51 -4.21
C SER A 68 -5.95 2.71 -3.82
N THR A 69 -5.34 3.74 -3.21
CA THR A 69 -6.03 5.02 -2.93
C THR A 69 -6.37 5.79 -4.21
N SER A 70 -5.75 5.43 -5.33
CA SER A 70 -6.02 6.01 -6.66
C SER A 70 -7.48 5.93 -7.07
N VAL A 71 -8.22 4.95 -6.54
CA VAL A 71 -9.65 4.76 -6.78
C VAL A 71 -10.50 5.97 -6.36
N LEU A 72 -10.02 6.80 -5.45
CA LEU A 72 -10.73 8.02 -5.02
C LEU A 72 -11.01 8.97 -6.19
N SER A 73 -10.18 8.96 -7.24
CA SER A 73 -10.40 9.77 -8.46
C SER A 73 -11.67 9.39 -9.23
N LEU A 74 -12.23 8.22 -8.99
CA LEU A 74 -13.49 7.81 -9.62
C LEU A 74 -14.70 8.48 -8.98
N PHE A 75 -14.58 8.93 -7.72
CA PHE A 75 -15.69 9.51 -6.96
C PHE A 75 -15.59 11.00 -6.74
N TYR A 76 -14.36 11.49 -6.63
CA TYR A 76 -14.08 12.88 -6.31
C TYR A 76 -13.26 13.49 -7.44
N LYS A 77 -13.74 14.61 -7.99
CA LYS A 77 -13.05 15.35 -9.06
C LYS A 77 -12.21 16.49 -8.52
N ASP A 78 -12.61 17.00 -7.37
CA ASP A 78 -11.93 18.11 -6.72
C ASP A 78 -10.82 17.62 -5.80
N ALA A 79 -9.63 18.22 -5.91
CA ALA A 79 -8.47 17.87 -5.10
C ALA A 79 -8.70 18.11 -3.60
N TYR A 80 -9.54 19.08 -3.24
CA TYR A 80 -9.90 19.36 -1.86
C TYR A 80 -10.71 18.21 -1.26
N ASP A 81 -11.72 17.71 -1.98
CA ASP A 81 -12.54 16.58 -1.54
C ASP A 81 -11.69 15.32 -1.37
N ILE A 82 -10.80 15.05 -2.32
CA ILE A 82 -9.86 13.91 -2.25
C ILE A 82 -9.00 14.03 -0.99
N ARG A 83 -8.47 15.23 -0.71
CA ARG A 83 -7.65 15.48 0.48
C ARG A 83 -8.41 15.21 1.79
N ILE A 84 -9.65 15.68 1.88
CA ILE A 84 -10.51 15.42 3.04
C ILE A 84 -10.72 13.92 3.21
N LYS A 85 -11.04 13.20 2.14
CA LYS A 85 -11.30 11.75 2.20
C LYS A 85 -10.06 10.93 2.54
N LEU A 86 -8.90 11.32 2.02
CA LEU A 86 -7.63 10.69 2.42
C LEU A 86 -7.32 10.94 3.90
N PHE A 87 -7.54 12.15 4.37
CA PHE A 87 -7.34 12.49 5.77
C PHE A 87 -8.28 11.68 6.68
N GLU A 88 -9.57 11.60 6.34
CA GLU A 88 -10.56 10.78 7.05
C GLU A 88 -10.16 9.30 7.07
N LEU A 89 -9.73 8.75 5.93
CA LEU A 89 -9.26 7.37 5.82
C LEU A 89 -8.05 7.12 6.74
N VAL A 90 -7.01 7.95 6.62
CA VAL A 90 -5.77 7.77 7.39
C VAL A 90 -6.05 7.90 8.90
N THR A 91 -6.86 8.90 9.31
CA THR A 91 -7.26 9.07 10.70
C THR A 91 -8.05 7.86 11.21
N SER A 92 -9.00 7.35 10.42
CA SER A 92 -9.76 6.15 10.77
C SER A 92 -8.89 4.93 10.96
N LEU A 93 -7.87 4.75 10.10
CA LEU A 93 -6.91 3.66 10.23
C LEU A 93 -6.03 3.82 11.47
N GLN A 94 -5.52 5.02 11.73
CA GLN A 94 -4.72 5.33 12.94
C GLN A 94 -5.48 5.05 14.23
N ASP A 95 -6.78 5.39 14.28
CA ASP A 95 -7.67 5.14 15.43
C ASP A 95 -7.86 3.65 15.73
N THR A 96 -7.56 2.76 14.79
CA THR A 96 -7.62 1.31 15.02
C THR A 96 -6.39 0.77 15.73
N GLY A 97 -5.26 1.48 15.68
CA GLY A 97 -3.95 1.03 16.13
C GLY A 97 -3.27 0.04 15.17
N ALA A 98 -3.87 -0.30 14.04
CA ALA A 98 -3.26 -1.17 13.04
C ALA A 98 -2.16 -0.44 12.26
N THR A 99 -1.10 -1.16 11.89
CA THR A 99 -0.14 -0.66 10.90
C THR A 99 -0.74 -0.77 9.51
N SER A 100 -0.81 0.34 8.79
CA SER A 100 -1.48 0.42 7.50
C SER A 100 -0.50 0.71 6.37
N VAL A 101 -0.66 0.03 5.25
CA VAL A 101 0.05 0.29 3.99
C VAL A 101 -0.99 0.67 2.95
N LEU A 102 -0.82 1.84 2.34
CA LEU A 102 -1.67 2.34 1.26
C LEU A 102 -0.83 2.44 0.00
N THR A 103 -1.29 1.85 -1.08
CA THR A 103 -0.63 2.03 -2.38
C THR A 103 -1.24 3.22 -3.11
N THR A 104 -0.43 3.88 -3.91
CA THR A 104 -0.85 4.93 -4.84
C THR A 104 0.09 4.94 -6.04
N GLU A 105 -0.42 5.34 -7.18
CA GLU A 105 0.37 5.45 -8.41
C GLU A 105 1.04 6.81 -8.51
N THR A 106 2.22 6.85 -9.10
CA THR A 106 2.85 8.10 -9.54
C THR A 106 2.53 8.32 -11.02
N THR A 107 2.05 9.51 -11.37
CA THR A 107 1.63 9.82 -12.74
C THR A 107 2.70 10.51 -13.59
N LYS A 108 3.72 11.09 -12.93
CA LYS A 108 4.81 11.82 -13.59
C LYS A 108 6.10 11.71 -12.78
N PRO A 109 7.28 11.80 -13.42
CA PRO A 109 8.54 11.91 -12.72
C PRO A 109 8.56 13.08 -11.73
N GLY A 110 9.08 12.86 -10.53
CA GLY A 110 9.18 13.88 -9.48
C GLY A 110 7.94 14.07 -8.62
N ILE A 111 6.79 13.47 -8.99
CA ILE A 111 5.58 13.43 -8.17
C ILE A 111 5.62 12.16 -7.32
N LEU A 112 5.34 12.27 -6.01
CA LEU A 112 5.44 11.15 -5.08
C LEU A 112 4.18 10.30 -5.02
N SER A 113 3.03 10.88 -5.36
CA SER A 113 1.73 10.23 -5.27
C SER A 113 0.77 10.74 -6.33
N ARG A 114 -0.35 10.05 -6.57
CA ARG A 114 -1.29 10.36 -7.64
C ARG A 114 -1.88 11.78 -7.52
N PHE A 115 -2.24 12.17 -6.30
CA PHE A 115 -2.90 13.45 -6.05
C PHE A 115 -1.95 14.52 -5.51
N GLY A 116 -0.70 14.17 -5.16
CA GLY A 116 0.29 15.09 -4.60
C GLY A 116 -0.05 15.57 -3.19
N ILE A 117 -0.82 14.78 -2.46
CA ILE A 117 -1.31 15.09 -1.10
C ILE A 117 -1.16 13.92 -0.13
N GLU A 118 -1.08 12.69 -0.61
CA GLU A 118 -0.97 11.48 0.21
C GLU A 118 0.25 11.55 1.13
N GLU A 119 1.36 12.02 0.60
CA GLU A 119 2.62 12.16 1.34
C GLU A 119 2.54 13.11 2.54
N PHE A 120 1.57 14.01 2.59
CA PHE A 120 1.41 14.93 3.72
C PHE A 120 0.63 14.32 4.87
N VAL A 121 -0.26 13.39 4.60
CA VAL A 121 -1.18 12.81 5.60
C VAL A 121 -0.65 11.54 6.25
N VAL A 122 0.23 10.79 5.56
CA VAL A 122 0.80 9.52 6.08
C VAL A 122 2.06 9.75 6.91
N ASP A 123 2.42 8.76 7.73
CA ASP A 123 3.63 8.80 8.58
C ASP A 123 4.90 8.41 7.82
N GLY A 124 4.79 7.54 6.83
CA GLY A 124 5.90 7.09 5.99
C GLY A 124 5.57 7.10 4.51
N VAL A 125 6.59 7.29 3.68
CA VAL A 125 6.48 7.22 2.21
C VAL A 125 7.64 6.39 1.68
N LEU A 126 7.30 5.28 1.04
CA LEU A 126 8.21 4.42 0.29
C LEU A 126 7.96 4.65 -1.20
N LEU A 127 8.97 5.06 -1.91
CA LEU A 127 8.91 5.32 -3.34
C LEU A 127 9.53 4.15 -4.11
N LEU A 128 8.74 3.52 -4.98
CA LEU A 128 9.18 2.50 -5.91
C LEU A 128 9.22 3.10 -7.31
N GLN A 129 10.34 2.95 -8.01
CA GLN A 129 10.52 3.51 -9.35
C GLN A 129 11.25 2.54 -10.27
N LEU A 130 11.03 2.70 -11.57
CA LEU A 130 11.87 2.14 -12.62
C LEU A 130 12.73 3.26 -13.17
N LEU A 131 14.03 3.19 -12.94
CA LEU A 131 15.00 4.16 -13.44
C LEU A 131 15.79 3.56 -14.59
N SER A 132 16.10 4.37 -15.61
CA SER A 132 16.92 3.96 -16.75
C SER A 132 18.28 4.64 -16.69
N ALA A 133 19.33 3.86 -16.95
CA ALA A 133 20.69 4.34 -17.14
C ALA A 133 21.24 3.71 -18.44
N GLY A 134 21.25 4.50 -19.53
CA GLY A 134 21.50 4.01 -20.87
C GLY A 134 20.43 2.98 -21.29
N GLU A 135 20.85 1.81 -21.69
CA GLU A 135 19.94 0.71 -22.11
C GLU A 135 19.46 -0.16 -20.94
N THR A 136 19.94 0.09 -19.72
CA THR A 136 19.60 -0.74 -18.56
C THR A 136 18.54 -0.05 -17.69
N CYS A 137 17.55 -0.84 -17.26
CA CYS A 137 16.52 -0.39 -16.33
C CYS A 137 16.69 -1.05 -14.96
N PHE A 138 16.52 -0.25 -13.91
CA PHE A 138 16.64 -0.70 -12.52
C PHE A 138 15.35 -0.42 -11.76
N ARG A 139 14.87 -1.39 -11.01
CA ARG A 139 13.83 -1.16 -10.02
C ARG A 139 14.49 -0.62 -8.75
N THR A 140 13.97 0.48 -8.25
CA THR A 140 14.53 1.16 -7.08
C THR A 140 13.49 1.37 -6.01
N LEU A 141 13.95 1.37 -4.75
CA LEU A 141 13.19 1.67 -3.56
C LEU A 141 13.90 2.77 -2.79
N GLN A 142 13.16 3.76 -2.34
CA GLN A 142 13.67 4.83 -1.48
C GLN A 142 12.69 5.13 -0.36
N VAL A 143 13.18 5.28 0.87
CA VAL A 143 12.40 5.86 1.96
C VAL A 143 12.44 7.38 1.82
N ARG A 144 11.32 7.99 1.43
CA ARG A 144 11.22 9.45 1.23
C ARG A 144 10.85 10.19 2.50
N LYS A 145 10.17 9.51 3.40
CA LYS A 145 9.69 10.05 4.67
C LYS A 145 9.45 8.91 5.65
N MET A 146 9.80 9.12 6.90
CA MET A 146 9.40 8.28 8.01
C MET A 146 9.36 9.13 9.27
N ARG A 147 8.17 9.49 9.74
CA ARG A 147 8.01 10.32 10.93
C ARG A 147 8.58 9.62 12.16
N ARG A 148 9.23 10.37 13.04
CA ARG A 148 9.79 9.90 14.33
C ARG A 148 10.79 8.75 14.20
N THR A 149 11.37 8.58 13.02
CA THR A 149 12.32 7.50 12.75
C THR A 149 13.49 8.07 11.95
N ASP A 150 14.71 7.80 12.39
CA ASP A 150 15.89 7.98 11.56
C ASP A 150 15.89 6.91 10.46
N HIS A 151 16.10 7.32 9.22
CA HIS A 151 16.10 6.41 8.08
C HIS A 151 17.15 6.78 7.04
N GLY A 152 17.65 5.78 6.33
CA GLY A 152 18.59 5.96 5.24
C GLY A 152 18.00 6.79 4.09
N MET A 153 18.81 7.69 3.52
CA MET A 153 18.43 8.52 2.37
C MET A 153 18.80 7.89 1.03
N SER A 154 19.43 6.71 1.05
CA SER A 154 19.91 6.03 -0.15
C SER A 154 18.77 5.51 -1.02
N VAL A 155 19.05 5.37 -2.31
CA VAL A 155 18.20 4.65 -3.26
C VAL A 155 18.73 3.24 -3.37
N TYR A 156 17.88 2.27 -3.04
CA TYR A 156 18.20 0.84 -3.07
C TYR A 156 17.67 0.22 -4.36
N THR A 157 18.42 -0.68 -4.98
CA THR A 157 17.89 -1.51 -6.05
C THR A 157 17.16 -2.72 -5.48
N TYR A 158 16.15 -3.21 -6.20
CA TYR A 158 15.48 -4.45 -5.83
C TYR A 158 15.14 -5.31 -7.03
N GLN A 159 14.96 -6.58 -6.77
CA GLN A 159 14.56 -7.58 -7.76
C GLN A 159 13.28 -8.29 -7.31
N ILE A 160 12.42 -8.58 -8.27
CA ILE A 160 11.26 -9.46 -8.07
C ILE A 160 11.69 -10.87 -8.44
N THR A 161 11.66 -11.78 -7.50
CA THR A 161 12.10 -13.17 -7.66
C THR A 161 10.97 -14.12 -7.33
N LYS A 162 11.15 -15.40 -7.59
CA LYS A 162 10.18 -16.45 -7.20
C LYS A 162 9.96 -16.56 -5.68
N LYS A 163 10.79 -15.91 -4.88
CA LYS A 163 10.68 -15.88 -3.41
C LYS A 163 10.19 -14.52 -2.88
N GLY A 164 9.72 -13.64 -3.75
CA GLY A 164 9.32 -12.28 -3.42
C GLY A 164 10.34 -11.23 -3.83
N ILE A 165 10.30 -10.08 -3.19
CA ILE A 165 11.16 -8.92 -3.46
C ILE A 165 12.43 -9.04 -2.63
N ILE A 166 13.59 -8.89 -3.28
CA ILE A 166 14.90 -8.84 -2.64
C ILE A 166 15.46 -7.44 -2.84
N VAL A 167 15.63 -6.71 -1.74
CA VAL A 167 16.30 -5.41 -1.74
C VAL A 167 17.81 -5.64 -1.61
N GLN A 168 18.58 -4.99 -2.48
CA GLN A 168 20.03 -5.06 -2.47
C GLN A 168 20.59 -3.92 -1.64
N GLU A 169 21.55 -4.22 -0.76
CA GLU A 169 22.30 -3.18 -0.06
C GLU A 169 23.04 -2.32 -1.09
N SER A 170 23.00 -0.99 -0.91
CA SER A 170 23.85 -0.11 -1.66
C SER A 170 25.29 -0.39 -1.19
N ASN A 171 26.14 -0.96 -2.04
CA ASN A 171 27.58 -0.98 -1.78
C ASN A 171 28.04 0.48 -1.68
N SER A 172 28.11 1.00 -0.45
CA SER A 172 28.81 2.25 -0.17
C SER A 172 30.29 1.99 -0.40
N THR A 173 30.77 2.39 -1.59
CA THR A 173 32.20 2.59 -1.81
C THR A 173 32.64 3.87 -1.15
#